data_e4db8c7822b28abd9be08e38328e707e
#
_entry.id   e4db8c7822b28abd9be08e38328e707e
#
_cell.length_a   1.000
_cell.length_b   1.000
_cell.length_c   1.000
_cell.angle_alpha   90.00
_cell.angle_beta   90.00
_cell.angle_gamma   90.00
#
_symmetry.space_group_name_H-M   'P 1'
#
loop_
_entity.id
_entity.type
_entity.pdbx_description
1 polymer ?
#
loop_
_entity_poly.entity_id
_entity_poly.type
_entity_poly.pdbx_seq_one_letter_code
_entity_poly.pdbx_strand_id
1 'polypeptide(L)'
;MCGLNAVDIFNAKKDQYVNGIFHYERQKTRMSRADRGYFEIRVPEFLKPTFEKYLSVNAKSPWLFNFHDRLSTSDSFCANVNTGIKQIWEKVGPDFKASLYAFRHSWATIAQNECGATMNEVDFGLNHSTNKMAKVYVQVDFTPAWILNEKVIDFIFFTDKESKFVEKEDKTFERISKYNNIRAEAFVMGKKVCALEDTGFTNVDQIMDKLTTLLPKKIKNARVQFKITNVDKELTQMYQRLIP
;
A
#
# COMPACT_ATOMS: atom_id res chain seq x y z
N MET A 1 0.93 9.19 -3.26
CA MET A 1 0.13 10.38 -2.90
C MET A 1 -1.02 10.04 -1.94
N CYS A 2 -0.82 9.12 -0.99
CA CYS A 2 -1.77 8.74 0.07
C CYS A 2 -3.22 8.49 -0.40
N GLY A 3 -3.41 7.86 -1.55
CA GLY A 3 -4.75 7.68 -2.12
C GLY A 3 -5.54 8.98 -2.31
N LEU A 4 -4.88 10.11 -2.60
CA LEU A 4 -5.50 11.43 -2.81
C LEU A 4 -6.67 11.35 -3.80
N ASN A 5 -7.76 12.08 -3.52
CA ASN A 5 -8.93 12.08 -4.40
C ASN A 5 -8.64 12.85 -5.69
N ALA A 6 -9.20 12.37 -6.79
CA ALA A 6 -9.07 13.01 -8.10
C ALA A 6 -9.55 14.46 -8.12
N VAL A 7 -10.62 14.77 -7.39
CA VAL A 7 -11.16 16.13 -7.27
C VAL A 7 -10.15 17.08 -6.61
N ASP A 8 -9.43 16.61 -5.59
CA ASP A 8 -8.41 17.38 -4.91
C ASP A 8 -7.18 17.62 -5.81
N ILE A 9 -6.80 16.61 -6.61
CA ILE A 9 -5.74 16.74 -7.63
C ILE A 9 -6.14 17.72 -8.73
N PHE A 10 -7.36 17.59 -9.27
CA PHE A 10 -7.84 18.45 -10.34
C PHE A 10 -7.86 19.91 -9.93
N ASN A 11 -8.33 20.21 -8.72
CA ASN A 11 -8.45 21.57 -8.20
C ASN A 11 -7.19 22.09 -7.47
N ALA A 12 -6.07 21.38 -7.60
CA ALA A 12 -4.80 21.80 -7.01
C ALA A 12 -4.31 23.12 -7.60
N LYS A 13 -3.85 24.04 -6.75
CA LYS A 13 -3.32 25.35 -7.15
C LYS A 13 -1.80 25.40 -7.00
N LYS A 14 -1.15 26.29 -7.75
CA LYS A 14 0.31 26.46 -7.75
C LYS A 14 0.87 26.85 -6.38
N ASP A 15 0.18 27.69 -5.66
CA ASP A 15 0.54 28.13 -4.31
C ASP A 15 0.48 27.03 -3.26
N GLN A 16 -0.18 25.92 -3.59
CA GLN A 16 -0.29 24.73 -2.73
C GLN A 16 0.90 23.76 -2.89
N TYR A 17 1.82 24.00 -3.80
CA TYR A 17 3.00 23.15 -3.98
C TYR A 17 4.28 23.93 -3.71
N VAL A 18 4.88 23.70 -2.54
CA VAL A 18 6.06 24.41 -2.07
C VAL A 18 7.09 23.40 -1.55
N ASN A 19 8.34 23.52 -2.01
CA ASN A 19 9.47 22.71 -1.53
C ASN A 19 9.22 21.18 -1.59
N GLY A 20 8.52 20.70 -2.63
CA GLY A 20 8.24 19.28 -2.80
C GLY A 20 7.08 18.75 -1.94
N ILE A 21 6.39 19.65 -1.22
CA ILE A 21 5.23 19.33 -0.39
C ILE A 21 3.99 19.92 -1.02
N PHE A 22 2.96 19.10 -1.19
CA PHE A 22 1.64 19.51 -1.65
C PHE A 22 0.72 19.72 -0.44
N HIS A 23 0.25 20.92 -0.27
CA HIS A 23 -0.62 21.38 0.80
C HIS A 23 -2.04 21.52 0.25
N TYR A 24 -3.04 20.86 0.83
CA TYR A 24 -4.40 20.98 0.34
C TYR A 24 -5.45 20.87 1.42
N GLU A 25 -6.60 21.48 1.15
CA GLU A 25 -7.83 21.30 1.92
C GLU A 25 -8.75 20.35 1.16
N ARG A 26 -9.14 19.24 1.79
CA ARG A 26 -9.97 18.22 1.15
C ARG A 26 -11.33 18.77 0.74
N GLN A 27 -11.60 18.87 -0.57
CA GLN A 27 -12.80 19.48 -1.13
C GLN A 27 -14.11 18.95 -0.50
N LYS A 28 -14.21 17.63 -0.33
CA LYS A 28 -15.42 16.97 0.20
C LYS A 28 -15.74 17.39 1.63
N THR A 29 -14.77 17.72 2.46
CA THR A 29 -14.95 17.91 3.91
C THR A 29 -14.53 19.27 4.45
N ARG A 30 -13.97 20.15 3.61
CA ARG A 30 -13.45 21.47 4.04
C ARG A 30 -14.49 22.34 4.73
N MET A 31 -15.77 22.22 4.33
CA MET A 31 -16.85 23.03 4.90
C MET A 31 -17.44 22.45 6.19
N SER A 32 -17.19 21.19 6.48
CA SER A 32 -17.73 20.46 7.64
C SER A 32 -16.73 20.19 8.75
N ARG A 33 -15.43 20.47 8.50
CA ARG A 33 -14.34 20.22 9.45
C ARG A 33 -13.75 21.54 9.96
N ALA A 34 -13.44 21.60 11.25
CA ALA A 34 -12.79 22.78 11.86
C ALA A 34 -11.38 23.03 11.29
N ASP A 35 -10.63 21.96 10.96
CA ASP A 35 -9.32 22.01 10.31
C ASP A 35 -9.42 22.12 8.77
N ARG A 36 -10.63 22.35 8.24
CA ARG A 36 -10.96 22.44 6.80
C ARG A 36 -10.48 21.26 5.97
N GLY A 37 -10.14 20.14 6.64
CA GLY A 37 -9.55 18.98 5.98
C GLY A 37 -8.15 19.25 5.42
N TYR A 38 -7.40 20.16 6.04
CA TYR A 38 -6.02 20.45 5.68
C TYR A 38 -5.13 19.23 5.81
N PHE A 39 -4.26 19.01 4.82
CA PHE A 39 -3.33 17.90 4.80
C PHE A 39 -2.10 18.24 3.96
N GLU A 40 -0.96 17.70 4.36
CA GLU A 40 0.32 17.87 3.66
C GLU A 40 0.82 16.53 3.14
N ILE A 41 1.20 16.48 1.88
CA ILE A 41 1.79 15.31 1.24
C ILE A 41 3.14 15.67 0.63
N ARG A 42 4.21 15.06 1.11
CA ARG A 42 5.48 15.08 0.40
C ARG A 42 5.34 14.29 -0.89
N VAL A 43 5.70 14.90 -2.02
CA VAL A 43 5.75 14.18 -3.30
C VAL A 43 6.96 13.24 -3.27
N PRO A 44 6.75 11.90 -3.31
CA PRO A 44 7.85 10.95 -3.30
C PRO A 44 8.77 11.13 -4.50
N GLU A 45 10.08 10.93 -4.30
CA GLU A 45 11.10 11.12 -5.36
C GLU A 45 10.75 10.33 -6.63
N PHE A 46 10.29 9.09 -6.45
CA PHE A 46 9.87 8.23 -7.57
C PHE A 46 8.74 8.85 -8.42
N LEU A 47 7.84 9.62 -7.81
CA LEU A 47 6.71 10.25 -8.51
C LEU A 47 7.04 11.61 -9.10
N LYS A 48 8.15 12.24 -8.72
CA LYS A 48 8.52 13.59 -9.19
C LYS A 48 8.51 13.74 -10.70
N PRO A 49 9.14 12.85 -11.51
CA PRO A 49 9.14 13.00 -12.96
C PRO A 49 7.73 12.96 -13.55
N THR A 50 6.84 12.10 -13.00
CA THR A 50 5.44 12.03 -13.43
C THR A 50 4.67 13.28 -12.98
N PHE A 51 4.90 13.73 -11.76
CA PHE A 51 4.26 14.92 -11.21
C PHE A 51 4.62 16.16 -12.04
N GLU A 52 5.90 16.37 -12.32
CA GLU A 52 6.44 17.48 -13.09
C GLU A 52 5.94 17.50 -14.55
N LYS A 53 5.79 16.33 -15.17
CA LYS A 53 5.24 16.18 -16.52
C LYS A 53 3.87 16.83 -16.69
N TYR A 54 3.05 16.83 -15.64
CA TYR A 54 1.69 17.35 -15.67
C TYR A 54 1.55 18.76 -15.08
N LEU A 55 2.63 19.39 -14.63
CA LEU A 55 2.58 20.76 -14.15
C LEU A 55 2.14 21.71 -15.26
N SER A 56 1.32 22.71 -14.90
CA SER A 56 0.90 23.75 -15.81
C SER A 56 2.06 24.70 -16.11
N VAL A 57 2.44 24.78 -17.38
CA VAL A 57 3.44 25.74 -17.89
C VAL A 57 2.88 27.13 -18.10
N ASN A 58 1.55 27.30 -18.10
CA ASN A 58 0.88 28.57 -18.28
C ASN A 58 1.04 29.43 -17.00
N ALA A 59 1.87 30.47 -17.06
CA ALA A 59 2.15 31.35 -15.92
C ALA A 59 0.88 32.06 -15.39
N LYS A 60 -0.11 32.31 -16.25
CA LYS A 60 -1.38 32.97 -15.89
C LYS A 60 -2.39 32.00 -15.26
N SER A 61 -2.20 30.69 -15.40
CA SER A 61 -3.08 29.69 -14.80
C SER A 61 -2.83 29.62 -13.29
N PRO A 62 -3.86 29.68 -12.43
CA PRO A 62 -3.71 29.45 -11.00
C PRO A 62 -3.53 27.96 -10.67
N TRP A 63 -3.83 27.07 -11.60
CA TRP A 63 -3.87 25.63 -11.40
C TRP A 63 -2.47 25.02 -11.43
N LEU A 64 -2.24 24.07 -10.55
CA LEU A 64 -0.96 23.37 -10.46
C LEU A 64 -0.72 22.50 -11.69
N PHE A 65 -1.75 21.78 -12.14
CA PHE A 65 -1.66 20.87 -13.26
C PHE A 65 -2.31 21.41 -14.54
N ASN A 66 -1.87 20.92 -15.67
CA ASN A 66 -2.35 21.28 -17.01
C ASN A 66 -3.71 20.66 -17.40
N PHE A 67 -4.38 20.00 -16.46
CA PHE A 67 -5.67 19.33 -16.72
C PHE A 67 -6.77 20.31 -17.16
N HIS A 68 -6.73 21.54 -16.60
CA HIS A 68 -7.65 22.62 -16.94
C HIS A 68 -7.48 23.17 -18.35
N ASP A 69 -6.40 22.82 -19.06
CA ASP A 69 -6.21 23.23 -20.46
C ASP A 69 -7.19 22.50 -21.40
N ARG A 70 -7.72 21.34 -20.97
CA ARG A 70 -8.61 20.50 -21.77
C ARG A 70 -9.94 20.18 -21.11
N LEU A 71 -10.01 20.29 -19.78
CA LEU A 71 -11.16 19.83 -18.98
C LEU A 71 -11.60 20.96 -18.06
N SER A 72 -12.90 21.27 -18.07
CA SER A 72 -13.46 22.38 -17.30
C SER A 72 -13.91 21.99 -15.89
N THR A 73 -14.20 20.71 -15.66
CA THR A 73 -14.75 20.22 -14.38
C THR A 73 -14.02 18.97 -13.88
N SER A 74 -14.04 18.77 -12.57
CA SER A 74 -13.52 17.54 -11.95
C SER A 74 -14.26 16.29 -12.42
N ASP A 75 -15.54 16.39 -12.75
CA ASP A 75 -16.33 15.27 -13.25
C ASP A 75 -15.88 14.85 -14.64
N SER A 76 -15.66 15.82 -15.55
CA SER A 76 -15.09 15.55 -16.87
C SER A 76 -13.67 14.96 -16.77
N PHE A 77 -12.87 15.42 -15.82
CA PHE A 77 -11.56 14.85 -15.54
C PHE A 77 -11.68 13.37 -15.07
N CYS A 78 -12.53 13.10 -14.09
CA CYS A 78 -12.74 11.73 -13.59
C CYS A 78 -13.28 10.81 -14.70
N ALA A 79 -14.21 11.28 -15.51
CA ALA A 79 -14.75 10.50 -16.64
C ALA A 79 -13.66 10.17 -17.68
N ASN A 80 -12.84 11.17 -18.03
CA ASN A 80 -11.73 10.98 -18.97
C ASN A 80 -10.70 9.97 -18.47
N VAL A 81 -10.27 10.10 -17.22
CA VAL A 81 -9.31 9.16 -16.60
C VAL A 81 -9.89 7.75 -16.51
N ASN A 82 -11.16 7.61 -16.12
CA ASN A 82 -11.82 6.30 -16.07
C ASN A 82 -11.92 5.64 -17.45
N THR A 83 -12.14 6.44 -18.51
CA THR A 83 -12.12 5.94 -19.90
C THR A 83 -10.73 5.39 -20.25
N GLY A 84 -9.66 6.11 -19.89
CA GLY A 84 -8.29 5.64 -20.12
C GLY A 84 -7.98 4.38 -19.32
N ILE A 85 -8.40 4.32 -18.04
CA ILE A 85 -8.26 3.13 -17.20
C ILE A 85 -8.96 1.93 -17.84
N LYS A 86 -10.19 2.11 -18.33
CA LYS A 86 -10.95 1.06 -19.01
C LYS A 86 -10.21 0.52 -20.23
N GLN A 87 -9.67 1.42 -21.08
CA GLN A 87 -8.91 1.02 -22.26
C GLN A 87 -7.64 0.22 -21.92
N ILE A 88 -6.92 0.61 -20.86
CA ILE A 88 -5.77 -0.13 -20.38
C ILE A 88 -6.20 -1.49 -19.84
N TRP A 89 -7.30 -1.53 -19.08
CA TRP A 89 -7.84 -2.73 -18.45
C TRP A 89 -8.27 -3.78 -19.47
N GLU A 90 -8.93 -3.34 -20.55
CA GLU A 90 -9.32 -4.20 -21.67
C GLU A 90 -8.10 -4.86 -22.36
N LYS A 91 -6.95 -4.19 -22.36
CA LYS A 91 -5.69 -4.72 -22.92
C LYS A 91 -4.95 -5.66 -22.00
N VAL A 92 -5.03 -5.43 -20.69
CA VAL A 92 -4.31 -6.24 -19.67
C VAL A 92 -5.11 -7.48 -19.30
N GLY A 93 -6.43 -7.47 -19.49
CA GLY A 93 -7.31 -8.64 -19.43
C GLY A 93 -7.68 -9.20 -18.05
N PRO A 94 -7.66 -8.45 -16.92
CA PRO A 94 -8.16 -8.99 -15.66
C PRO A 94 -9.69 -9.00 -15.61
N ASP A 95 -10.25 -9.99 -14.90
CA ASP A 95 -11.71 -10.25 -14.82
C ASP A 95 -12.50 -9.24 -13.97
N PHE A 96 -11.90 -8.14 -13.51
CA PHE A 96 -12.58 -7.15 -12.68
C PHE A 96 -12.46 -5.73 -13.25
N LYS A 97 -13.41 -4.87 -12.91
CA LYS A 97 -13.45 -3.48 -13.38
C LYS A 97 -12.65 -2.59 -12.41
N ALA A 98 -11.63 -1.92 -12.92
CA ALA A 98 -10.95 -0.86 -12.19
C ALA A 98 -11.57 0.50 -12.47
N SER A 99 -11.52 1.38 -11.48
CA SER A 99 -11.88 2.79 -11.61
C SER A 99 -10.84 3.64 -10.88
N LEU A 100 -10.81 4.93 -11.16
CA LEU A 100 -9.93 5.88 -10.47
C LEU A 100 -10.07 5.80 -8.94
N TYR A 101 -11.28 5.58 -8.44
CA TYR A 101 -11.52 5.44 -7.00
C TYR A 101 -10.99 4.13 -6.43
N ALA A 102 -10.87 3.08 -7.23
CA ALA A 102 -10.29 1.81 -6.81
C ALA A 102 -8.83 1.96 -6.35
N PHE A 103 -8.04 2.86 -6.94
CA PHE A 103 -6.67 3.11 -6.51
C PHE A 103 -6.56 3.63 -5.08
N ARG A 104 -7.55 4.41 -4.64
CA ARG A 104 -7.61 4.85 -3.23
C ARG A 104 -7.90 3.69 -2.29
N HIS A 105 -8.79 2.79 -2.66
CA HIS A 105 -9.05 1.56 -1.90
C HIS A 105 -7.83 0.64 -1.89
N SER A 106 -7.18 0.47 -3.04
CA SER A 106 -5.95 -0.32 -3.13
C SER A 106 -4.84 0.23 -2.24
N TRP A 107 -4.65 1.55 -2.21
CA TRP A 107 -3.70 2.18 -1.30
C TRP A 107 -3.99 1.83 0.16
N ALA A 108 -5.24 1.95 0.59
CA ALA A 108 -5.66 1.64 1.97
C ALA A 108 -5.44 0.15 2.32
N THR A 109 -5.84 -0.74 1.41
CA THR A 109 -5.69 -2.19 1.58
C THR A 109 -4.21 -2.60 1.66
N ILE A 110 -3.38 -2.08 0.77
CA ILE A 110 -1.93 -2.35 0.75
C ILE A 110 -1.28 -1.79 2.01
N ALA A 111 -1.60 -0.56 2.40
CA ALA A 111 -1.08 0.06 3.62
C ALA A 111 -1.34 -0.82 4.84
N GLN A 112 -2.57 -1.31 4.98
CA GLN A 112 -2.97 -2.15 6.11
C GLN A 112 -2.39 -3.56 6.03
N ASN A 113 -2.60 -4.24 4.91
CA ASN A 113 -2.36 -5.69 4.82
C ASN A 113 -0.89 -6.01 4.53
N GLU A 114 -0.21 -5.16 3.75
CA GLU A 114 1.14 -5.43 3.26
C GLU A 114 2.21 -4.58 3.95
N CYS A 115 1.86 -3.34 4.33
CA CYS A 115 2.80 -2.42 4.98
C CYS A 115 2.64 -2.38 6.51
N GLY A 116 1.68 -3.15 7.08
CA GLY A 116 1.49 -3.28 8.52
C GLY A 116 0.91 -2.04 9.20
N ALA A 117 0.27 -1.14 8.44
CA ALA A 117 -0.35 0.05 9.00
C ALA A 117 -1.58 -0.30 9.84
N THR A 118 -1.75 0.40 10.94
CA THR A 118 -3.00 0.37 11.72
C THR A 118 -4.13 1.09 10.99
N MET A 119 -5.38 0.79 11.33
CA MET A 119 -6.53 1.51 10.75
C MET A 119 -6.47 3.03 11.01
N ASN A 120 -5.94 3.45 12.15
CA ASN A 120 -5.78 4.88 12.47
C ASN A 120 -4.75 5.55 11.54
N GLU A 121 -3.65 4.88 11.21
CA GLU A 121 -2.65 5.38 10.25
C GLU A 121 -3.21 5.42 8.83
N VAL A 122 -4.00 4.41 8.42
CA VAL A 122 -4.70 4.40 7.14
C VAL A 122 -5.69 5.55 7.06
N ASP A 123 -6.53 5.73 8.07
CA ASP A 123 -7.49 6.83 8.14
C ASP A 123 -6.80 8.20 8.12
N PHE A 124 -5.69 8.35 8.84
CA PHE A 124 -4.88 9.56 8.83
C PHE A 124 -4.31 9.82 7.42
N GLY A 125 -3.67 8.84 6.79
CA GLY A 125 -3.12 8.97 5.44
C GLY A 125 -4.19 9.29 4.38
N LEU A 126 -5.40 8.76 4.54
CA LEU A 126 -6.54 9.07 3.68
C LEU A 126 -7.20 10.43 4.00
N ASN A 127 -6.69 11.17 4.98
CA ASN A 127 -7.29 12.41 5.48
C ASN A 127 -8.77 12.22 5.88
N HIS A 128 -9.08 11.10 6.56
CA HIS A 128 -10.38 10.89 7.18
C HIS A 128 -10.47 11.65 8.50
N SER A 129 -11.69 12.01 8.90
CA SER A 129 -11.93 12.69 10.17
C SER A 129 -11.90 11.68 11.32
N THR A 130 -10.73 11.44 11.92
CA THR A 130 -10.60 10.68 13.15
C THR A 130 -10.41 11.65 14.33
N ASN A 131 -11.14 11.42 15.44
CA ASN A 131 -11.05 12.13 16.73
C ASN A 131 -10.98 13.68 16.67
N LYS A 132 -12.14 14.32 16.72
CA LYS A 132 -12.31 15.78 16.72
C LYS A 132 -11.64 16.50 17.90
N MET A 133 -11.51 15.87 19.07
CA MET A 133 -11.08 16.53 20.31
C MET A 133 -9.54 16.63 20.45
N ALA A 134 -8.78 15.60 20.06
CA ALA A 134 -7.33 15.60 20.24
C ALA A 134 -6.61 16.59 19.32
N LYS A 135 -7.15 16.87 18.13
CA LYS A 135 -6.55 17.79 17.14
C LYS A 135 -6.49 19.25 17.59
N VAL A 136 -7.26 19.64 18.60
CA VAL A 136 -7.25 21.01 19.12
C VAL A 136 -6.01 21.29 19.97
N TYR A 137 -5.41 20.25 20.54
CA TYR A 137 -4.32 20.38 21.51
C TYR A 137 -2.94 19.93 20.98
N VAL A 138 -2.90 19.29 19.81
CA VAL A 138 -1.66 18.72 19.27
C VAL A 138 -1.37 19.31 17.89
N GLN A 139 -0.16 19.85 17.71
CA GLN A 139 0.33 20.20 16.39
C GLN A 139 0.41 18.94 15.53
N VAL A 140 -0.26 18.97 14.38
CA VAL A 140 -0.32 17.79 13.49
C VAL A 140 1.03 17.60 12.79
N ASP A 141 1.64 16.42 13.01
CA ASP A 141 2.80 15.96 12.25
C ASP A 141 2.32 15.03 11.10
N PHE A 142 2.59 15.42 9.87
CA PHE A 142 2.22 14.65 8.69
C PHE A 142 3.29 13.61 8.28
N THR A 143 4.46 13.63 8.90
CA THR A 143 5.57 12.70 8.61
C THR A 143 5.16 11.22 8.63
N PRO A 144 4.33 10.73 9.59
CA PRO A 144 3.87 9.34 9.59
C PRO A 144 3.10 8.95 8.31
N ALA A 145 2.26 9.86 7.78
CA ALA A 145 1.55 9.62 6.53
C ALA A 145 2.49 9.58 5.32
N TRP A 146 3.54 10.40 5.33
CA TRP A 146 4.55 10.39 4.26
C TRP A 146 5.34 9.09 4.26
N ILE A 147 5.81 8.63 5.42
CA ILE A 147 6.52 7.35 5.58
C ILE A 147 5.63 6.17 5.14
N LEU A 148 4.38 6.17 5.55
CA LEU A 148 3.44 5.12 5.14
C LEU A 148 3.22 5.13 3.62
N ASN A 149 3.10 6.32 3.02
CA ASN A 149 2.94 6.45 1.57
C ASN A 149 4.18 5.93 0.81
N GLU A 150 5.38 6.18 1.29
CA GLU A 150 6.62 5.63 0.74
C GLU A 150 6.64 4.10 0.82
N LYS A 151 6.29 3.50 1.96
CA LYS A 151 6.17 2.04 2.10
C LYS A 151 5.20 1.42 1.10
N VAL A 152 4.06 2.07 0.85
CA VAL A 152 3.08 1.59 -0.15
C VAL A 152 3.66 1.68 -1.57
N ILE A 153 4.40 2.75 -1.88
CA ILE A 153 5.07 2.91 -3.17
C ILE A 153 6.14 1.84 -3.34
N ASP A 154 6.98 1.62 -2.33
CA ASP A 154 8.03 0.60 -2.34
C ASP A 154 7.42 -0.79 -2.56
N PHE A 155 6.33 -1.10 -1.88
CA PHE A 155 5.61 -2.35 -2.06
C PHE A 155 5.09 -2.52 -3.50
N ILE A 156 4.51 -1.47 -4.09
CA ILE A 156 3.89 -1.55 -5.42
C ILE A 156 4.95 -1.63 -6.53
N PHE A 157 6.02 -0.85 -6.44
CA PHE A 157 6.93 -0.62 -7.56
C PHE A 157 8.30 -1.25 -7.41
N PHE A 158 8.77 -1.52 -6.19
CA PHE A 158 10.15 -1.95 -5.92
C PHE A 158 10.24 -3.29 -5.19
N THR A 159 9.15 -3.82 -4.64
CA THR A 159 9.14 -5.18 -4.11
C THR A 159 9.02 -6.15 -5.28
N ASP A 160 9.97 -7.09 -5.38
CA ASP A 160 9.91 -8.17 -6.36
C ASP A 160 8.61 -8.94 -6.19
N LYS A 161 7.72 -8.77 -7.17
CA LYS A 161 6.37 -9.34 -7.12
C LYS A 161 6.35 -10.86 -7.29
N GLU A 162 7.47 -11.45 -7.66
CA GLU A 162 7.59 -12.91 -7.78
C GLU A 162 7.35 -13.65 -6.46
N SER A 163 7.48 -12.95 -5.31
CA SER A 163 7.29 -13.57 -3.99
C SER A 163 5.89 -13.43 -3.41
N LYS A 164 5.00 -12.58 -3.95
CA LYS A 164 3.72 -12.23 -3.30
C LYS A 164 2.44 -12.48 -4.10
N PHE A 165 2.51 -12.76 -5.38
CA PHE A 165 1.33 -12.97 -6.24
C PHE A 165 1.15 -14.43 -6.74
N VAL A 166 1.83 -15.39 -6.13
CA VAL A 166 1.66 -16.80 -6.45
C VAL A 166 0.72 -17.48 -5.45
N GLU A 167 -0.53 -17.02 -5.38
CA GLU A 167 -1.65 -17.85 -4.92
C GLU A 167 -2.36 -18.55 -6.09
N LYS A 168 -1.69 -18.71 -7.23
CA LYS A 168 -2.17 -19.58 -8.30
C LYS A 168 -1.08 -20.56 -8.68
N GLU A 169 -1.28 -21.78 -8.17
CA GLU A 169 -0.50 -22.99 -8.42
C GLU A 169 0.91 -23.02 -7.83
N ASP A 170 1.07 -23.90 -6.92
CA ASP A 170 2.20 -24.29 -6.07
C ASP A 170 3.45 -24.80 -6.84
N LYS A 171 3.72 -24.25 -8.02
CA LYS A 171 4.93 -24.59 -8.81
C LYS A 171 6.21 -24.06 -8.20
N THR A 172 6.10 -23.01 -7.38
CA THR A 172 7.28 -22.44 -6.71
C THR A 172 7.68 -23.31 -5.53
N PHE A 173 6.70 -23.93 -4.85
CA PHE A 173 6.97 -24.83 -3.76
C PHE A 173 7.52 -26.20 -4.23
N GLU A 174 7.07 -26.73 -5.36
CA GLU A 174 7.73 -27.89 -5.99
C GLU A 174 9.21 -27.63 -6.27
N ARG A 175 9.61 -26.38 -6.54
CA ARG A 175 11.01 -25.99 -6.69
C ARG A 175 11.74 -25.89 -5.36
N ILE A 176 11.09 -25.46 -4.28
CA ILE A 176 11.68 -25.39 -2.93
C ILE A 176 11.77 -26.79 -2.34
N SER A 177 10.75 -27.63 -2.50
CA SER A 177 10.68 -28.98 -1.93
C SER A 177 11.68 -29.98 -2.54
N LYS A 178 12.18 -29.70 -3.74
CA LYS A 178 13.23 -30.52 -4.39
C LYS A 178 14.64 -30.31 -3.80
N TYR A 179 14.80 -29.37 -2.88
CA TYR A 179 16.12 -29.00 -2.36
C TYR A 179 16.27 -29.28 -0.87
N ASN A 180 17.35 -29.94 -0.52
CA ASN A 180 17.60 -30.59 0.75
C ASN A 180 17.96 -29.68 1.95
N ASN A 181 17.97 -28.36 1.80
CA ASN A 181 18.34 -27.43 2.88
C ASN A 181 17.26 -26.36 3.10
N ILE A 182 16.36 -26.62 4.03
CA ILE A 182 15.26 -25.70 4.36
C ILE A 182 15.48 -25.16 5.77
N ARG A 183 15.49 -23.84 5.90
CA ARG A 183 15.34 -23.14 7.17
C ARG A 183 13.92 -22.61 7.27
N ALA A 184 13.21 -23.01 8.32
CA ALA A 184 11.86 -22.55 8.57
C ALA A 184 11.76 -21.89 9.95
N GLU A 185 11.10 -20.76 10.03
CA GLU A 185 10.97 -19.94 11.23
C GLU A 185 9.50 -19.58 11.45
N ALA A 186 9.03 -19.65 12.69
CA ALA A 186 7.68 -19.23 13.06
C ALA A 186 7.69 -17.95 13.89
N PHE A 187 6.76 -17.06 13.55
CA PHE A 187 6.61 -15.74 14.19
C PHE A 187 5.19 -15.56 14.72
N VAL A 188 5.07 -15.01 15.91
CA VAL A 188 3.79 -14.57 16.50
C VAL A 188 3.92 -13.09 16.84
N MET A 189 3.01 -12.25 16.33
CA MET A 189 3.07 -10.79 16.50
C MET A 189 4.45 -10.21 16.14
N GLY A 190 5.05 -10.69 15.03
CA GLY A 190 6.36 -10.23 14.57
C GLY A 190 7.57 -10.73 15.37
N LYS A 191 7.38 -11.51 16.45
CA LYS A 191 8.47 -12.09 17.24
C LYS A 191 8.71 -13.53 16.83
N LYS A 192 9.95 -13.89 16.54
CA LYS A 192 10.37 -15.26 16.28
C LYS A 192 10.15 -16.11 17.54
N VAL A 193 9.43 -17.22 17.41
CA VAL A 193 9.08 -18.12 18.51
C VAL A 193 9.75 -19.47 18.42
N CYS A 194 9.99 -19.97 17.22
CA CYS A 194 10.78 -21.18 16.97
C CYS A 194 11.39 -21.18 15.57
N ALA A 195 12.34 -22.06 15.35
CA ALA A 195 12.94 -22.30 14.04
C ALA A 195 13.27 -23.79 13.88
N LEU A 196 13.38 -24.23 12.65
CA LEU A 196 13.72 -25.56 12.24
C LEU A 196 14.66 -25.48 11.03
N GLU A 197 15.74 -26.25 11.05
CA GLU A 197 16.57 -26.53 9.87
C GLU A 197 16.50 -28.02 9.62
N ASP A 198 16.03 -28.44 8.46
CA ASP A 198 15.86 -29.85 8.16
C ASP A 198 15.92 -30.12 6.66
N THR A 199 16.18 -31.35 6.33
CA THR A 199 16.23 -31.91 4.98
C THR A 199 15.12 -32.93 4.82
N GLY A 200 14.52 -33.01 3.62
CA GLY A 200 13.61 -34.13 3.29
C GLY A 200 12.12 -33.85 3.41
N PHE A 201 11.70 -32.60 3.57
CA PHE A 201 10.29 -32.23 3.47
C PHE A 201 9.79 -32.30 2.02
N THR A 202 8.62 -32.86 1.82
CA THR A 202 8.01 -33.02 0.50
C THR A 202 6.96 -31.95 0.19
N ASN A 203 6.43 -31.26 1.23
CA ASN A 203 5.47 -30.16 1.07
C ASN A 203 5.51 -29.18 2.25
N VAL A 204 4.91 -27.99 2.05
CA VAL A 204 4.85 -26.89 3.05
C VAL A 204 4.11 -27.30 4.31
N ASP A 205 3.04 -28.07 4.17
CA ASP A 205 2.20 -28.43 5.31
C ASP A 205 2.99 -29.26 6.33
N GLN A 206 3.84 -30.17 5.87
CA GLN A 206 4.73 -30.93 6.76
C GLN A 206 5.68 -30.02 7.56
N ILE A 207 6.22 -28.98 6.92
CA ILE A 207 7.10 -28.02 7.60
C ILE A 207 6.31 -27.21 8.63
N MET A 208 5.13 -26.71 8.23
CA MET A 208 4.27 -25.94 9.14
C MET A 208 3.74 -26.78 10.29
N ASP A 209 3.38 -28.04 10.05
CA ASP A 209 2.94 -28.96 11.10
C ASP A 209 4.07 -29.23 12.07
N LYS A 210 5.28 -29.50 11.59
CA LYS A 210 6.46 -29.73 12.46
C LYS A 210 6.81 -28.47 13.26
N LEU A 211 6.78 -27.27 12.64
CA LEU A 211 6.96 -26.02 13.37
C LEU A 211 5.85 -25.78 14.40
N THR A 212 4.62 -26.15 14.07
CA THR A 212 3.49 -26.03 14.99
C THR A 212 3.68 -26.88 16.25
N THR A 213 4.25 -28.08 16.13
CA THR A 213 4.59 -28.92 17.29
C THR A 213 5.69 -28.34 18.18
N LEU A 214 6.54 -27.49 17.62
CA LEU A 214 7.62 -26.79 18.34
C LEU A 214 7.16 -25.47 18.98
N LEU A 215 5.94 -25.03 18.71
CA LEU A 215 5.41 -23.80 19.33
C LEU A 215 5.21 -23.99 20.84
N PRO A 216 5.48 -22.94 21.64
CA PRO A 216 5.15 -22.96 23.07
C PRO A 216 3.65 -23.27 23.29
N LYS A 217 3.33 -24.18 24.21
CA LYS A 217 1.95 -24.63 24.53
C LYS A 217 0.97 -23.50 24.90
N LYS A 218 1.48 -22.34 25.26
CA LYS A 218 0.70 -21.14 25.57
C LYS A 218 0.20 -20.37 24.32
N ILE A 219 0.68 -20.71 23.12
CA ILE A 219 0.22 -20.09 21.86
C ILE A 219 -0.99 -20.86 21.39
N LYS A 220 -2.18 -20.31 21.64
CA LYS A 220 -3.47 -20.83 21.21
C LYS A 220 -4.29 -19.69 20.62
N ASN A 221 -5.20 -20.00 19.70
CA ASN A 221 -6.05 -19.04 18.99
C ASN A 221 -5.23 -17.87 18.39
N ALA A 222 -4.03 -18.16 17.90
CA ALA A 222 -3.11 -17.16 17.37
C ALA A 222 -2.83 -17.39 15.88
N ARG A 223 -2.74 -16.29 15.12
CA ARG A 223 -2.26 -16.33 13.76
C ARG A 223 -0.74 -16.39 13.77
N VAL A 224 -0.17 -17.50 13.27
CA VAL A 224 1.27 -17.73 13.18
C VAL A 224 1.74 -17.51 11.76
N GLN A 225 2.81 -16.76 11.60
CA GLN A 225 3.49 -16.56 10.32
C GLN A 225 4.69 -17.51 10.25
N PHE A 226 4.84 -18.18 9.14
CA PHE A 226 5.94 -19.11 8.86
C PHE A 226 6.79 -18.55 7.72
N LYS A 227 8.07 -18.35 7.99
CA LYS A 227 9.06 -17.96 7.00
C LYS A 227 9.85 -19.21 6.60
N ILE A 228 9.73 -19.65 5.36
CA ILE A 228 10.42 -20.83 4.84
C ILE A 228 11.45 -20.36 3.83
N THR A 229 12.71 -20.72 4.06
CA THR A 229 13.85 -20.32 3.23
C THR A 229 14.55 -21.58 2.72
N ASN A 230 14.73 -21.68 1.41
CA ASN A 230 15.69 -22.62 0.83
C ASN A 230 17.08 -21.98 0.93
N VAL A 231 17.95 -22.57 1.74
CA VAL A 231 19.27 -22.01 2.06
C VAL A 231 20.19 -22.05 0.84
N ASP A 232 20.07 -23.06 0.00
CA ASP A 232 20.96 -23.26 -1.15
C ASP A 232 20.68 -22.29 -2.31
N LYS A 233 19.45 -21.77 -2.39
CA LYS A 233 19.00 -20.86 -3.47
C LYS A 233 18.59 -19.48 -3.00
N GLU A 234 18.70 -19.20 -1.69
CA GLU A 234 18.30 -17.93 -1.07
C GLU A 234 16.83 -17.56 -1.32
N LEU A 235 15.98 -18.54 -1.64
CA LEU A 235 14.56 -18.33 -1.89
C LEU A 235 13.80 -18.37 -0.56
N THR A 236 13.03 -17.32 -0.27
CA THR A 236 12.23 -17.23 0.96
C THR A 236 10.76 -17.04 0.62
N GLN A 237 9.88 -17.75 1.34
CA GLN A 237 8.44 -17.62 1.23
C GLN A 237 7.79 -17.52 2.60
N MET A 238 6.70 -16.72 2.70
CA MET A 238 5.94 -16.51 3.93
C MET A 238 4.57 -17.18 3.82
N TYR A 239 4.19 -17.89 4.87
CA TYR A 239 2.89 -18.55 5.03
C TYR A 239 2.22 -18.11 6.32
N GLN A 240 0.90 -18.25 6.41
CA GLN A 240 0.16 -17.96 7.64
C GLN A 240 -0.83 -19.08 7.93
N ARG A 241 -0.95 -19.45 9.21
CA ARG A 241 -1.94 -20.40 9.69
C ARG A 241 -2.51 -19.95 11.02
N LEU A 242 -3.82 -20.10 11.22
CA LEU A 242 -4.44 -19.95 12.52
C LEU A 242 -4.21 -21.24 13.31
N ILE A 243 -3.58 -21.13 14.46
CA ILE A 243 -3.37 -22.25 15.38
C ILE A 243 -4.53 -22.23 16.38
N PRO A 244 -5.33 -23.31 16.48
CA PRO A 244 -6.46 -23.39 17.39
C PRO A 244 -6.08 -23.40 18.87
#